data_3886f1a8e7cf1c3d77e38616c3ded19e
#
_entry.id   3886f1a8e7cf1c3d77e38616c3ded19e
#
_cell.length_a   1.000
_cell.length_b   1.000
_cell.length_c   1.000
_cell.angle_alpha   90.00
_cell.angle_beta   90.00
_cell.angle_gamma   90.00
#
_symmetry.space_group_name_H-M   'P 1'
#
loop_
_entity.id
_entity.type
_entity.pdbx_description
1 polymer ?
#
loop_
_entity_poly.entity_id
_entity_poly.type
_entity_poly.pdbx_seq_one_letter_code
_entity_poly.pdbx_strand_id
1 'polypeptide(L)'
;GDMIIADPNVPFTTGTDDVFDLRIWRVSRARLAPLLSLGSGGLPMVKLAHHNGDRSLISSWLDALLRNENTLSAASLDMATSTLCTLVANAVGATPELQDHGPLARRRALLQQVMRQVELHANDLDMSSTRMAREFSISLRTLHQLFEMSDTTFHEYLTSARLARACQLLRDPASQHLSTMDVGFAAGFAEVSTFYRRFRQHHGVTPGEYRAG
;
A
#
# COMPACT_ATOMS: atom_id res chain seq x y z
N GLY A 1 24.38 7.57 21.95
CA GLY A 1 23.64 6.33 22.14
C GLY A 1 23.08 5.75 20.85
N ASP A 2 22.66 4.52 20.93
CA ASP A 2 21.99 3.83 19.82
C ASP A 2 20.54 4.31 19.68
N MET A 3 19.97 4.12 18.51
CA MET A 3 18.54 4.37 18.25
C MET A 3 17.89 3.06 17.83
N ILE A 4 16.70 2.80 18.37
CA ILE A 4 15.89 1.63 18.01
C ILE A 4 14.59 2.14 17.40
N ILE A 5 14.26 1.62 16.23
CA ILE A 5 12.98 1.84 15.56
C ILE A 5 12.22 0.52 15.61
N ALA A 6 11.01 0.51 16.19
CA ALA A 6 10.21 -0.69 16.35
C ALA A 6 8.71 -0.40 16.16
N ASP A 7 8.00 -1.37 15.62
CA ASP A 7 6.52 -1.36 15.59
C ASP A 7 6.03 -1.99 16.92
N PRO A 8 5.26 -1.27 17.76
CA PRO A 8 4.79 -1.80 19.03
C PRO A 8 3.83 -3.00 18.87
N ASN A 9 3.31 -3.25 17.67
CA ASN A 9 2.49 -4.43 17.40
C ASN A 9 3.31 -5.69 17.09
N VAL A 10 4.64 -5.56 16.96
CA VAL A 10 5.56 -6.69 16.78
C VAL A 10 6.29 -6.90 18.11
N PRO A 11 6.19 -8.09 18.71
CA PRO A 11 6.90 -8.39 19.97
C PRO A 11 8.41 -8.20 19.80
N PHE A 12 9.02 -7.47 20.71
CA PHE A 12 10.48 -7.34 20.79
C PHE A 12 10.93 -7.24 22.25
N THR A 13 12.17 -7.59 22.50
CA THR A 13 12.80 -7.47 23.82
C THR A 13 14.07 -6.63 23.68
N THR A 14 14.20 -5.64 24.54
CA THR A 14 15.45 -4.87 24.66
C THR A 14 15.92 -4.95 26.11
N GLY A 15 17.23 -4.87 26.30
CA GLY A 15 17.83 -4.82 27.62
C GLY A 15 19.19 -4.14 27.58
N THR A 16 19.63 -3.65 28.72
CA THR A 16 20.97 -3.13 28.95
C THR A 16 21.38 -3.44 30.38
N ASP A 17 22.66 -3.66 30.57
CA ASP A 17 23.24 -3.94 31.87
C ASP A 17 23.59 -2.68 32.66
N ASP A 18 23.56 -1.51 31.99
CA ASP A 18 23.92 -0.21 32.56
C ASP A 18 22.72 0.71 32.79
N VAL A 19 22.92 1.74 33.63
CA VAL A 19 21.98 2.86 33.76
C VAL A 19 21.94 3.63 32.45
N PHE A 20 20.75 3.84 31.89
CA PHE A 20 20.57 4.50 30.61
C PHE A 20 19.44 5.57 30.67
N ASP A 21 19.57 6.56 29.81
CA ASP A 21 18.53 7.56 29.55
C ASP A 21 17.79 7.15 28.26
N LEU A 22 16.47 6.95 28.37
CA LEU A 22 15.63 6.52 27.27
C LEU A 22 14.67 7.63 26.87
N ARG A 23 14.74 8.05 25.61
CA ARG A 23 13.76 8.95 25.00
C ARG A 23 12.93 8.18 23.99
N ILE A 24 11.61 8.24 24.14
CA ILE A 24 10.66 7.52 23.28
C ILE A 24 9.89 8.54 22.45
N TRP A 25 9.93 8.35 21.14
CA TRP A 25 9.15 9.09 20.16
C TRP A 25 8.12 8.18 19.53
N ARG A 26 6.89 8.63 19.47
CA ARG A 26 5.81 7.88 18.82
C ARG A 26 5.40 8.57 17.53
N VAL A 27 5.48 7.85 16.43
CA VAL A 27 5.07 8.30 15.09
C VAL A 27 3.83 7.53 14.67
N SER A 28 2.85 8.24 14.09
CA SER A 28 1.64 7.59 13.59
C SER A 28 1.97 6.59 12.48
N ARG A 29 1.53 5.34 12.65
CA ARG A 29 1.67 4.30 11.63
C ARG A 29 1.04 4.70 10.30
N ALA A 30 -0.09 5.42 10.32
CA ALA A 30 -0.76 5.90 9.12
C ALA A 30 0.13 6.84 8.27
N ARG A 31 1.05 7.57 8.89
CA ARG A 31 2.01 8.45 8.20
C ARG A 31 3.26 7.72 7.72
N LEU A 32 3.72 6.76 8.49
CA LEU A 32 4.98 6.05 8.20
C LEU A 32 4.78 4.87 7.24
N ALA A 33 3.70 4.11 7.38
CA ALA A 33 3.44 2.91 6.59
C ALA A 33 3.45 3.13 5.06
N PRO A 34 2.91 4.23 4.50
CA PRO A 34 2.98 4.48 3.06
C PRO A 34 4.41 4.68 2.53
N LEU A 35 5.35 5.10 3.40
CA LEU A 35 6.76 5.33 3.05
C LEU A 35 7.61 4.07 3.21
N LEU A 36 7.13 3.10 3.97
CA LEU A 36 7.77 1.83 4.21
C LEU A 36 7.07 0.76 3.39
N SER A 37 7.81 0.05 2.56
CA SER A 37 7.30 -1.12 1.84
C SER A 37 7.13 -2.31 2.82
N LEU A 38 6.30 -2.11 3.85
CA LEU A 38 6.06 -3.11 4.88
C LEU A 38 5.07 -4.17 4.38
N GLY A 39 5.45 -5.43 4.49
CA GLY A 39 4.53 -6.55 4.35
C GLY A 39 3.55 -6.62 5.55
N SER A 40 2.66 -7.61 5.54
CA SER A 40 1.66 -7.85 6.59
C SER A 40 2.27 -8.11 7.98
N GLY A 41 3.57 -8.37 8.08
CA GLY A 41 4.29 -8.65 9.33
C GLY A 41 4.68 -7.44 10.18
N GLY A 42 4.40 -6.21 9.72
CA GLY A 42 4.83 -5.00 10.42
C GLY A 42 6.30 -4.65 10.21
N LEU A 43 6.78 -3.63 10.92
CA LEU A 43 8.19 -3.24 10.91
C LEU A 43 8.97 -4.08 11.93
N PRO A 44 9.97 -4.87 11.52
CA PRO A 44 10.86 -5.53 12.48
C PRO A 44 11.64 -4.46 13.26
N MET A 45 12.12 -4.84 14.43
CA MET A 45 12.99 -3.96 15.21
C MET A 45 14.29 -3.68 14.44
N VAL A 46 14.60 -2.41 14.25
CA VAL A 46 15.79 -1.93 13.55
C VAL A 46 16.66 -1.13 14.53
N LYS A 47 17.90 -1.55 14.68
CA LYS A 47 18.90 -0.84 15.50
C LYS A 47 19.79 0.01 14.59
N LEU A 48 19.81 1.32 14.82
CA LEU A 48 20.75 2.25 14.20
C LEU A 48 21.87 2.55 15.19
N ALA A 49 23.07 2.09 14.88
CA ALA A 49 24.24 2.32 15.71
C ALA A 49 24.61 3.82 15.79
N HIS A 50 25.30 4.22 16.85
CA HIS A 50 25.64 5.63 17.11
C HIS A 50 26.47 6.30 16.01
N HIS A 51 27.24 5.55 15.25
CA HIS A 51 28.05 6.04 14.11
C HIS A 51 27.29 6.07 12.77
N ASN A 52 26.02 5.68 12.75
CA ASN A 52 25.19 5.71 11.54
C ASN A 52 24.78 7.16 11.23
N GLY A 53 25.00 7.60 9.99
CA GLY A 53 24.69 8.96 9.53
C GLY A 53 23.21 9.29 9.59
N ASP A 54 22.33 8.34 9.19
CA ASP A 54 20.88 8.53 9.24
C ASP A 54 20.40 8.69 10.68
N ARG A 55 20.95 7.90 11.62
CA ARG A 55 20.68 8.05 13.05
C ARG A 55 21.04 9.45 13.52
N SER A 56 22.19 9.99 13.12
CA SER A 56 22.64 11.34 13.48
C SER A 56 21.68 12.41 12.95
N LEU A 57 21.21 12.29 11.72
CA LEU A 57 20.22 13.19 11.12
C LEU A 57 18.90 13.13 11.87
N ILE A 58 18.36 11.93 12.12
CA ILE A 58 17.12 11.74 12.86
C ILE A 58 17.22 12.35 14.27
N SER A 59 18.31 12.06 14.99
CA SER A 59 18.53 12.58 16.35
C SER A 59 18.57 14.11 16.36
N SER A 60 19.34 14.72 15.45
CA SER A 60 19.43 16.17 15.33
C SER A 60 18.10 16.82 15.01
N TRP A 61 17.29 16.19 14.16
CA TRP A 61 15.95 16.64 13.82
C TRP A 61 14.98 16.60 15.02
N LEU A 62 15.00 15.49 15.76
CA LEU A 62 14.21 15.32 16.97
C LEU A 62 14.59 16.32 18.07
N ASP A 63 15.89 16.56 18.27
CA ASP A 63 16.39 17.57 19.20
C ASP A 63 15.98 18.98 18.78
N ALA A 64 15.97 19.28 17.49
CA ALA A 64 15.49 20.56 16.97
C ALA A 64 13.99 20.75 17.19
N LEU A 65 13.19 19.71 17.00
CA LEU A 65 11.75 19.73 17.27
C LEU A 65 11.47 20.01 18.77
N LEU A 66 12.16 19.31 19.66
CA LEU A 66 12.02 19.53 21.12
C LEU A 66 12.34 20.96 21.53
N ARG A 67 13.43 21.52 21.00
CA ARG A 67 13.81 22.90 21.35
C ARG A 67 12.81 23.95 20.87
N ASN A 68 12.02 23.66 19.85
CA ASN A 68 11.12 24.62 19.21
C ASN A 68 9.63 24.27 19.35
N GLU A 69 9.27 23.23 20.11
CA GLU A 69 7.89 22.71 20.19
C GLU A 69 6.84 23.78 20.49
N ASN A 70 7.18 24.74 21.37
CA ASN A 70 6.26 25.80 21.79
C ASN A 70 6.16 26.99 20.81
N THR A 71 7.01 27.01 19.78
CA THR A 71 7.07 28.12 18.80
C THR A 71 6.60 27.72 17.41
N LEU A 72 6.47 26.42 17.16
CA LEU A 72 6.05 25.90 15.85
C LEU A 72 4.52 25.99 15.69
N SER A 73 4.09 26.46 14.50
CA SER A 73 2.68 26.38 14.12
C SER A 73 2.27 24.93 13.87
N ALA A 74 0.97 24.64 13.90
CA ALA A 74 0.43 23.31 13.57
C ALA A 74 0.87 22.83 12.17
N ALA A 75 0.90 23.73 11.19
CA ALA A 75 1.35 23.42 9.82
C ALA A 75 2.85 23.09 9.79
N SER A 76 3.68 23.81 10.56
CA SER A 76 5.12 23.54 10.68
C SER A 76 5.38 22.20 11.38
N LEU A 77 4.60 21.86 12.40
CA LEU A 77 4.68 20.57 13.10
C LEU A 77 4.27 19.41 12.16
N ASP A 78 3.25 19.60 11.33
CA ASP A 78 2.81 18.61 10.37
C ASP A 78 3.89 18.34 9.31
N MET A 79 4.48 19.38 8.76
CA MET A 79 5.61 19.28 7.82
C MET A 79 6.83 18.64 8.46
N ALA A 80 7.18 19.05 9.68
CA ALA A 80 8.31 18.49 10.42
C ALA A 80 8.12 16.99 10.74
N THR A 81 6.88 16.57 11.06
CA THR A 81 6.56 15.16 11.24
C THR A 81 6.67 14.37 9.95
N SER A 82 6.22 14.93 8.83
CA SER A 82 6.35 14.29 7.51
C SER A 82 7.82 14.11 7.11
N THR A 83 8.66 15.11 7.38
CA THR A 83 10.12 15.03 7.17
C THR A 83 10.74 13.94 8.04
N LEU A 84 10.37 13.86 9.32
CA LEU A 84 10.82 12.79 10.23
C LEU A 84 10.44 11.41 9.68
N CYS A 85 9.21 11.23 9.22
CA CYS A 85 8.78 9.97 8.60
C CYS A 85 9.66 9.57 7.40
N THR A 86 10.02 10.54 6.56
CA THR A 86 10.91 10.31 5.41
C THR A 86 12.31 9.90 5.84
N LEU A 87 12.89 10.59 6.84
CA LEU A 87 14.20 10.25 7.39
C LEU A 87 14.19 8.84 8.00
N VAL A 88 13.17 8.51 8.78
CA VAL A 88 13.00 7.17 9.37
C VAL A 88 12.86 6.12 8.29
N ALA A 89 12.04 6.36 7.26
CA ALA A 89 11.84 5.41 6.17
C ALA A 89 13.16 5.14 5.40
N ASN A 90 13.96 6.17 5.14
CA ASN A 90 15.27 6.01 4.52
C ASN A 90 16.22 5.20 5.40
N ALA A 91 16.30 5.54 6.69
CA ALA A 91 17.19 4.85 7.63
C ALA A 91 16.83 3.36 7.78
N VAL A 92 15.54 3.06 7.87
CA VAL A 92 15.02 1.68 7.96
C VAL A 92 15.23 0.92 6.65
N GLY A 93 15.02 1.57 5.51
CA GLY A 93 15.25 0.96 4.19
C GLY A 93 16.73 0.72 3.86
N ALA A 94 17.64 1.42 4.52
CA ALA A 94 19.10 1.32 4.32
C ALA A 94 19.76 0.24 5.19
N THR A 95 19.03 -0.39 6.13
CA THR A 95 19.63 -1.41 7.01
C THR A 95 19.79 -2.77 6.31
N PRO A 96 20.89 -3.52 6.57
CA PRO A 96 21.10 -4.84 5.96
C PRO A 96 19.95 -5.82 6.20
N GLU A 97 19.35 -5.79 7.40
CA GLU A 97 18.22 -6.66 7.79
C GLU A 97 16.99 -6.45 6.90
N LEU A 98 16.78 -5.22 6.41
CA LEU A 98 15.71 -4.90 5.49
C LEU A 98 16.12 -5.05 4.03
N GLN A 99 17.43 -4.97 3.73
CA GLN A 99 17.94 -5.28 2.41
C GLN A 99 17.80 -6.77 2.07
N ASP A 100 17.90 -7.67 3.04
CA ASP A 100 17.65 -9.11 2.83
C ASP A 100 16.16 -9.43 2.61
N HIS A 101 15.25 -8.67 3.21
CA HIS A 101 13.82 -8.74 2.89
C HIS A 101 13.40 -7.77 1.77
N GLY A 102 14.33 -6.93 1.33
CA GLY A 102 14.11 -5.83 0.41
C GLY A 102 13.53 -6.22 -0.95
N PRO A 103 14.00 -7.25 -1.66
CA PRO A 103 13.47 -7.60 -2.97
C PRO A 103 12.02 -8.09 -2.88
N LEU A 104 11.70 -8.90 -1.89
CA LEU A 104 10.35 -9.46 -1.71
C LEU A 104 9.38 -8.38 -1.19
N ALA A 105 9.79 -7.58 -0.21
CA ALA A 105 8.97 -6.48 0.31
C ALA A 105 8.70 -5.41 -0.74
N ARG A 106 9.71 -5.04 -1.54
CA ARG A 106 9.53 -4.11 -2.69
C ARG A 106 8.58 -4.68 -3.73
N ARG A 107 8.69 -5.97 -4.06
CA ARG A 107 7.77 -6.64 -4.98
C ARG A 107 6.33 -6.65 -4.46
N ARG A 108 6.12 -6.93 -3.16
CA ARG A 108 4.80 -6.89 -2.53
C ARG A 108 4.20 -5.48 -2.53
N ALA A 109 4.99 -4.47 -2.19
CA ALA A 109 4.55 -3.07 -2.22
C ALA A 109 4.20 -2.63 -3.64
N LEU A 110 5.02 -2.98 -4.62
CA LEU A 110 4.76 -2.70 -6.02
C LEU A 110 3.49 -3.41 -6.50
N LEU A 111 3.30 -4.68 -6.13
CA LEU A 111 2.06 -5.41 -6.44
C LEU A 111 0.83 -4.70 -5.86
N GLN A 112 0.87 -4.28 -4.60
CA GLN A 112 -0.24 -3.56 -3.97
C GLN A 112 -0.54 -2.23 -4.68
N GLN A 113 0.48 -1.48 -5.10
CA GLN A 113 0.29 -0.26 -5.87
C GLN A 113 -0.35 -0.53 -7.22
N VAL A 114 0.11 -1.57 -7.93
CA VAL A 114 -0.46 -2.01 -9.20
C VAL A 114 -1.92 -2.44 -9.01
N MET A 115 -2.22 -3.26 -8.01
CA MET A 115 -3.58 -3.71 -7.68
C MET A 115 -4.53 -2.53 -7.41
N ARG A 116 -4.08 -1.58 -6.60
CA ARG A 116 -4.85 -0.36 -6.32
C ARG A 116 -5.12 0.46 -7.57
N GLN A 117 -4.14 0.58 -8.46
CA GLN A 117 -4.31 1.30 -9.73
C GLN A 117 -5.31 0.58 -10.64
N VAL A 118 -5.27 -0.75 -10.69
CA VAL A 118 -6.27 -1.56 -11.40
C VAL A 118 -7.67 -1.33 -10.86
N GLU A 119 -7.87 -1.31 -9.54
CA GLU A 119 -9.18 -1.06 -8.91
C GLU A 119 -9.74 0.33 -9.23
N LEU A 120 -8.90 1.36 -9.14
CA LEU A 120 -9.28 2.74 -9.41
C LEU A 120 -9.70 2.97 -10.86
N HIS A 121 -9.09 2.26 -11.80
CA HIS A 121 -9.30 2.45 -13.23
C HIS A 121 -9.86 1.20 -13.93
N ALA A 122 -10.52 0.29 -13.19
CA ALA A 122 -11.08 -0.95 -13.73
C ALA A 122 -12.08 -0.71 -14.88
N ASN A 123 -12.79 0.41 -14.86
CA ASN A 123 -13.76 0.80 -15.89
C ASN A 123 -13.12 1.32 -17.19
N ASP A 124 -11.82 1.57 -17.21
CA ASP A 124 -11.12 1.98 -18.42
C ASP A 124 -11.01 0.76 -19.38
N LEU A 125 -11.56 0.89 -20.58
CA LEU A 125 -11.56 -0.16 -21.60
C LEU A 125 -10.14 -0.48 -22.12
N ASP A 126 -9.25 0.53 -22.11
CA ASP A 126 -7.86 0.41 -22.56
C ASP A 126 -6.93 -0.15 -21.46
N MET A 127 -7.47 -0.51 -20.29
CA MET A 127 -6.70 -1.13 -19.22
C MET A 127 -6.15 -2.49 -19.67
N SER A 128 -4.84 -2.59 -19.70
CA SER A 128 -4.13 -3.80 -20.13
C SER A 128 -2.84 -4.00 -19.33
N SER A 129 -2.34 -5.24 -19.32
CA SER A 129 -1.05 -5.55 -18.68
C SER A 129 0.11 -4.76 -19.30
N THR A 130 0.09 -4.52 -20.62
CA THR A 130 1.11 -3.73 -21.31
C THR A 130 1.09 -2.27 -20.88
N ARG A 131 -0.11 -1.67 -20.77
CA ARG A 131 -0.26 -0.29 -20.30
C ARG A 131 0.20 -0.17 -18.84
N MET A 132 -0.22 -1.08 -17.98
CA MET A 132 0.15 -1.10 -16.56
C MET A 132 1.67 -1.27 -16.37
N ALA A 133 2.30 -2.20 -17.10
CA ALA A 133 3.74 -2.39 -17.06
C ALA A 133 4.50 -1.10 -17.44
N ARG A 134 4.03 -0.40 -18.48
CA ARG A 134 4.61 0.88 -18.92
C ARG A 134 4.40 1.99 -17.88
N GLU A 135 3.22 2.10 -17.28
CA GLU A 135 2.90 3.11 -16.25
C GLU A 135 3.81 2.97 -15.02
N PHE A 136 4.07 1.74 -14.60
CA PHE A 136 4.97 1.44 -13.49
C PHE A 136 6.44 1.30 -13.89
N SER A 137 6.80 1.54 -15.16
CA SER A 137 8.17 1.41 -15.68
C SER A 137 8.80 0.04 -15.41
N ILE A 138 8.02 -1.02 -15.52
CA ILE A 138 8.44 -2.41 -15.35
C ILE A 138 8.20 -3.21 -16.64
N SER A 139 8.88 -4.36 -16.76
CA SER A 139 8.62 -5.29 -17.87
C SER A 139 7.30 -6.05 -17.67
N LEU A 140 6.68 -6.50 -18.76
CA LEU A 140 5.52 -7.41 -18.70
C LEU A 140 5.81 -8.67 -17.88
N ARG A 141 7.02 -9.22 -18.02
CA ARG A 141 7.49 -10.37 -17.25
C ARG A 141 7.47 -10.06 -15.75
N THR A 142 7.97 -8.89 -15.37
CA THR A 142 7.94 -8.45 -13.98
C THR A 142 6.52 -8.31 -13.46
N LEU A 143 5.62 -7.73 -14.27
CA LEU A 143 4.20 -7.61 -13.90
C LEU A 143 3.56 -8.97 -13.66
N HIS A 144 3.78 -9.96 -14.55
CA HIS A 144 3.25 -11.31 -14.38
C HIS A 144 3.79 -11.97 -13.11
N GLN A 145 5.10 -11.87 -12.86
CA GLN A 145 5.74 -12.40 -11.65
C GLN A 145 5.20 -11.75 -10.35
N LEU A 146 4.78 -10.47 -10.41
CA LEU A 146 4.14 -9.83 -9.26
C LEU A 146 2.78 -10.48 -8.95
N PHE A 147 1.96 -10.73 -9.96
CA PHE A 147 0.64 -11.36 -9.77
C PHE A 147 0.72 -12.84 -9.37
N GLU A 148 1.75 -13.58 -9.85
CA GLU A 148 2.02 -14.95 -9.40
C GLU A 148 2.22 -15.05 -7.87
N MET A 149 2.74 -13.98 -7.22
CA MET A 149 2.88 -13.93 -5.76
C MET A 149 1.54 -13.91 -5.00
N SER A 150 0.43 -13.69 -5.68
CA SER A 150 -0.93 -13.65 -5.11
C SER A 150 -1.84 -14.71 -5.73
N ASP A 151 -1.24 -15.76 -6.32
CA ASP A 151 -1.95 -16.89 -6.94
C ASP A 151 -3.04 -16.46 -7.95
N THR A 152 -2.80 -15.35 -8.65
CA THR A 152 -3.73 -14.81 -9.64
C THR A 152 -2.97 -14.25 -10.85
N THR A 153 -3.71 -13.88 -11.88
CA THR A 153 -3.16 -13.18 -13.05
C THR A 153 -3.68 -11.74 -13.09
N PHE A 154 -2.96 -10.85 -13.77
CA PHE A 154 -3.44 -9.49 -14.02
C PHE A 154 -4.86 -9.45 -14.61
N HIS A 155 -5.12 -10.34 -15.56
CA HIS A 155 -6.42 -10.40 -16.25
C HIS A 155 -7.56 -10.88 -15.33
N GLU A 156 -7.29 -11.88 -14.49
CA GLU A 156 -8.26 -12.35 -13.47
C GLU A 156 -8.54 -11.27 -12.45
N TYR A 157 -7.49 -10.59 -11.97
CA TYR A 157 -7.64 -9.50 -11.01
C TYR A 157 -8.44 -8.33 -11.59
N LEU A 158 -8.14 -7.89 -12.83
CA LEU A 158 -8.89 -6.86 -13.52
C LEU A 158 -10.36 -7.28 -13.70
N THR A 159 -10.62 -8.53 -14.04
CA THR A 159 -11.97 -9.08 -14.19
C THR A 159 -12.72 -9.03 -12.85
N SER A 160 -12.08 -9.44 -11.75
CA SER A 160 -12.66 -9.37 -10.41
C SER A 160 -12.97 -7.93 -9.97
N ALA A 161 -12.07 -6.98 -10.24
CA ALA A 161 -12.29 -5.56 -9.95
C ALA A 161 -13.48 -5.00 -10.74
N ARG A 162 -13.61 -5.35 -12.02
CA ARG A 162 -14.75 -4.98 -12.85
C ARG A 162 -16.07 -5.59 -12.34
N LEU A 163 -16.04 -6.85 -11.92
CA LEU A 163 -17.23 -7.51 -11.35
C LEU A 163 -17.64 -6.86 -10.02
N ALA A 164 -16.67 -6.53 -9.14
CA ALA A 164 -16.94 -5.82 -7.89
C ALA A 164 -17.61 -4.46 -8.15
N ARG A 165 -17.11 -3.71 -9.14
CA ARG A 165 -17.72 -2.45 -9.58
C ARG A 165 -19.14 -2.66 -10.13
N ALA A 166 -19.37 -3.69 -10.93
CA ALA A 166 -20.69 -4.03 -11.44
C ALA A 166 -21.67 -4.33 -10.29
N CYS A 167 -21.24 -5.08 -9.27
CA CYS A 167 -22.05 -5.34 -8.07
C CYS A 167 -22.42 -4.05 -7.32
N GLN A 168 -21.49 -3.10 -7.20
CA GLN A 168 -21.78 -1.79 -6.60
C GLN A 168 -22.87 -1.05 -7.40
N LEU A 169 -22.71 -0.97 -8.72
CA LEU A 169 -23.69 -0.31 -9.60
C LEU A 169 -25.07 -1.00 -9.58
N LEU A 170 -25.11 -2.33 -9.52
CA LEU A 170 -26.36 -3.08 -9.45
C LEU A 170 -27.15 -2.83 -8.15
N ARG A 171 -26.44 -2.54 -7.04
CA ARG A 171 -27.03 -2.28 -5.71
C ARG A 171 -27.28 -0.81 -5.44
N ASP A 172 -26.64 0.08 -6.17
CA ASP A 172 -26.75 1.52 -5.97
C ASP A 172 -28.11 2.04 -6.44
N PRO A 173 -28.94 2.65 -5.56
CA PRO A 173 -30.21 3.23 -5.94
C PRO A 173 -30.10 4.30 -7.04
N ALA A 174 -29.00 5.06 -7.07
CA ALA A 174 -28.77 6.08 -8.09
C ALA A 174 -28.54 5.48 -9.48
N SER A 175 -28.12 4.21 -9.54
CA SER A 175 -27.81 3.49 -10.77
C SER A 175 -28.95 2.57 -11.26
N GLN A 176 -30.13 2.59 -10.62
CA GLN A 176 -31.29 1.74 -10.98
C GLN A 176 -31.85 2.03 -12.39
N HIS A 177 -31.61 3.21 -12.93
CA HIS A 177 -32.01 3.58 -14.29
C HIS A 177 -31.17 2.90 -15.38
N LEU A 178 -29.99 2.36 -15.02
CA LEU A 178 -29.11 1.64 -15.96
C LEU A 178 -29.65 0.23 -16.20
N SER A 179 -29.67 -0.19 -17.46
CA SER A 179 -29.89 -1.60 -17.77
C SER A 179 -28.70 -2.44 -17.26
N THR A 180 -28.90 -3.75 -17.09
CA THR A 180 -27.79 -4.65 -16.70
C THR A 180 -26.66 -4.67 -17.75
N MET A 181 -27.00 -4.42 -19.01
CA MET A 181 -26.03 -4.25 -20.10
C MET A 181 -25.19 -2.98 -19.90
N ASP A 182 -25.84 -1.85 -19.61
CA ASP A 182 -25.16 -0.58 -19.36
C ASP A 182 -24.25 -0.66 -18.13
N VAL A 183 -24.67 -1.40 -17.09
CA VAL A 183 -23.81 -1.69 -15.93
C VAL A 183 -22.56 -2.45 -16.34
N GLY A 184 -22.67 -3.43 -17.24
CA GLY A 184 -21.51 -4.15 -17.78
C GLY A 184 -20.49 -3.21 -18.46
N PHE A 185 -20.97 -2.29 -19.29
CA PHE A 185 -20.13 -1.28 -19.93
C PHE A 185 -19.55 -0.29 -18.93
N ALA A 186 -20.36 0.23 -18.01
CA ALA A 186 -19.92 1.15 -16.96
C ALA A 186 -18.89 0.53 -16.00
N ALA A 187 -18.91 -0.79 -15.87
CA ALA A 187 -17.93 -1.55 -15.10
C ALA A 187 -16.63 -1.83 -15.87
N GLY A 188 -16.57 -1.53 -17.18
CA GLY A 188 -15.38 -1.65 -18.01
C GLY A 188 -15.31 -2.92 -18.88
N PHE A 189 -16.42 -3.64 -19.06
CA PHE A 189 -16.45 -4.75 -20.00
C PHE A 189 -16.68 -4.24 -21.43
N ALA A 190 -15.81 -4.61 -22.36
CA ALA A 190 -15.97 -4.25 -23.77
C ALA A 190 -17.11 -5.04 -24.46
N GLU A 191 -17.40 -6.24 -23.96
CA GLU A 191 -18.42 -7.14 -24.51
C GLU A 191 -19.41 -7.60 -23.45
N VAL A 192 -20.68 -7.42 -23.72
CA VAL A 192 -21.79 -7.80 -22.82
C VAL A 192 -21.82 -9.30 -22.56
N SER A 193 -21.57 -10.11 -23.58
CA SER A 193 -21.52 -11.57 -23.47
C SER A 193 -20.45 -12.05 -22.48
N THR A 194 -19.29 -11.41 -22.51
CA THR A 194 -18.18 -11.67 -21.58
C THR A 194 -18.57 -11.26 -20.16
N PHE A 195 -19.21 -10.11 -19.99
CA PHE A 195 -19.72 -9.67 -18.69
C PHE A 195 -20.69 -10.68 -18.06
N TYR A 196 -21.76 -11.06 -18.77
CA TYR A 196 -22.76 -12.00 -18.24
C TYR A 196 -22.15 -13.36 -17.90
N ARG A 197 -21.30 -13.90 -18.77
CA ARG A 197 -20.62 -15.17 -18.52
C ARG A 197 -19.74 -15.10 -17.28
N ARG A 198 -18.90 -14.07 -17.14
CA ARG A 198 -17.98 -13.90 -16.01
C ARG A 198 -18.73 -13.62 -14.71
N PHE A 199 -19.80 -12.82 -14.77
CA PHE A 199 -20.64 -12.52 -13.61
C PHE A 199 -21.29 -13.79 -13.07
N ARG A 200 -21.95 -14.58 -13.94
CA ARG A 200 -22.56 -15.84 -13.55
C ARG A 200 -21.55 -16.87 -13.04
N GLN A 201 -20.38 -16.94 -13.64
CA GLN A 201 -19.30 -17.83 -13.19
C GLN A 201 -18.81 -17.46 -11.78
N HIS A 202 -18.75 -16.18 -11.45
CA HIS A 202 -18.22 -15.69 -10.18
C HIS A 202 -19.29 -15.66 -9.06
N HIS A 203 -20.53 -15.31 -9.38
CA HIS A 203 -21.60 -15.10 -8.40
C HIS A 203 -22.67 -16.20 -8.40
N GLY A 204 -22.65 -17.13 -9.34
CA GLY A 204 -23.64 -18.20 -9.46
C GLY A 204 -25.00 -17.78 -10.05
N VAL A 205 -25.26 -16.47 -10.13
CA VAL A 205 -26.51 -15.87 -10.62
C VAL A 205 -26.25 -14.86 -11.73
N THR A 206 -27.28 -14.50 -12.49
CA THR A 206 -27.17 -13.44 -13.50
C THR A 206 -27.16 -12.05 -12.87
N PRO A 207 -26.65 -11.01 -13.56
CA PRO A 207 -26.71 -9.63 -13.08
C PRO A 207 -28.14 -9.15 -12.76
N GLY A 208 -29.14 -9.62 -13.52
CA GLY A 208 -30.54 -9.28 -13.28
C GLY A 208 -31.08 -9.90 -12.00
N GLU A 209 -30.81 -11.18 -11.76
CA GLU A 209 -31.17 -11.88 -10.51
C GLU A 209 -30.45 -11.26 -9.31
N TYR A 210 -29.17 -10.89 -9.45
CA TYR A 210 -28.38 -10.22 -8.39
C TYR A 210 -28.92 -8.85 -8.01
N ARG A 211 -29.54 -8.12 -8.95
CA ARG A 211 -30.18 -6.81 -8.70
C ARG A 211 -31.49 -6.98 -7.96
N ALA A 212 -32.21 -8.07 -8.23
CA ALA A 212 -33.56 -8.30 -7.67
C ALA A 212 -33.58 -8.87 -6.24
N GLY A 213 -32.48 -9.47 -5.80
CA GLY A 213 -32.31 -10.07 -4.47
C GLY A 213 -31.41 -9.28 -3.56
#